data_bfbf82dcbd3b8cc30767eef37cf2a63a
#
_entry.id   bfbf82dcbd3b8cc30767eef37cf2a63a
#
_cell.length_a   1.000
_cell.length_b   1.000
_cell.length_c   1.000
_cell.angle_alpha   90.00
_cell.angle_beta   90.00
_cell.angle_gamma   90.00
#
_symmetry.space_group_name_H-M   'P 1'
#
loop_
_entity.id
_entity.type
_entity.pdbx_description
1 polymer ?
#
loop_
_entity_poly.entity_id
_entity_poly.type
_entity_poly.pdbx_seq_one_letter_code
_entity_poly.pdbx_strand_id
1 'polypeptide(L)'
;MTSTKWKLLPPRPFNWTMKPLDSAQTGVRTLDDGRLELTIRHDILKGVTPAMLGWWFRNVEGTMEHMGQTYPRYLVWHPIDHIHFAVVRRAPDGTAGPGARFHLVEAFGASPSHLINSVADIPKNDDTGVTLSVRKFGLEVMRLEHTFTPVKGGTLYRSRMRVGTKAVPARFLVNPLIRSRFFTEATGRAWLKHNVEEVGNLEFFLPALYAAHADRLSPELKEK
;
A
#
# COMPACT_ATOMS: atom_id res chain seq x y z
N MET A 1 -18.77 9.64 20.09
CA MET A 1 -18.17 8.63 19.20
C MET A 1 -16.94 8.08 19.89
N THR A 2 -17.00 6.84 20.35
CA THR A 2 -15.87 6.17 21.03
C THR A 2 -14.75 6.01 20.00
N SER A 3 -13.66 6.71 20.20
CA SER A 3 -12.44 6.52 19.41
C SER A 3 -11.97 5.08 19.61
N THR A 4 -12.20 4.23 18.62
CA THR A 4 -11.62 2.87 18.62
C THR A 4 -10.11 3.03 18.61
N LYS A 5 -9.47 2.76 19.75
CA LYS A 5 -8.02 2.83 19.87
C LYS A 5 -7.45 1.60 19.17
N TRP A 6 -6.91 1.77 17.96
CA TRP A 6 -6.24 0.70 17.23
C TRP A 6 -5.09 0.14 18.05
N LYS A 7 -4.98 -1.18 18.08
CA LYS A 7 -3.92 -1.91 18.79
C LYS A 7 -3.09 -2.68 17.78
N LEU A 8 -1.82 -2.85 18.08
CA LEU A 8 -0.98 -3.80 17.37
C LEU A 8 -1.58 -5.20 17.48
N LEU A 9 -1.61 -5.90 16.37
CA LEU A 9 -2.04 -7.28 16.33
C LEU A 9 -0.81 -8.19 16.53
N PRO A 10 -0.99 -9.40 17.09
CA PRO A 10 0.07 -10.42 17.02
C PRO A 10 0.46 -10.66 15.55
N PRO A 11 1.73 -10.91 15.24
CA PRO A 11 2.16 -11.28 13.89
C PRO A 11 1.37 -12.49 13.38
N ARG A 12 0.92 -12.43 12.12
CA ARG A 12 0.35 -13.62 11.44
C ARG A 12 1.49 -14.57 11.08
N PRO A 13 1.24 -15.88 11.02
CA PRO A 13 2.27 -16.81 10.60
C PRO A 13 2.68 -16.53 9.16
N PHE A 14 3.96 -16.68 8.85
CA PHE A 14 4.49 -16.63 7.48
C PHE A 14 5.79 -17.46 7.43
N ASN A 15 6.13 -18.00 6.26
CA ASN A 15 7.24 -18.92 6.06
C ASN A 15 8.24 -18.45 5.00
N TRP A 16 8.28 -17.13 4.75
CA TRP A 16 9.25 -16.50 3.85
C TRP A 16 10.11 -15.48 4.60
N THR A 17 11.24 -15.13 4.00
CA THR A 17 12.07 -14.02 4.49
C THR A 17 11.64 -12.74 3.78
N MET A 18 11.27 -11.72 4.54
CA MET A 18 10.98 -10.39 3.99
C MET A 18 12.24 -9.78 3.37
N LYS A 19 12.08 -9.07 2.27
CA LYS A 19 13.20 -8.39 1.61
C LYS A 19 13.77 -7.31 2.54
N PRO A 20 15.09 -7.27 2.75
CA PRO A 20 15.72 -6.23 3.55
C PRO A 20 15.69 -4.88 2.81
N LEU A 21 15.81 -3.78 3.56
CA LEU A 21 15.72 -2.42 3.00
C LEU A 21 16.73 -2.16 1.87
N ASP A 22 17.93 -2.71 1.97
CA ASP A 22 19.01 -2.58 1.00
C ASP A 22 18.81 -3.40 -0.28
N SER A 23 17.77 -4.23 -0.35
CA SER A 23 17.34 -4.87 -1.60
C SER A 23 16.71 -3.89 -2.58
N ALA A 24 16.43 -2.65 -2.16
CA ALA A 24 15.82 -1.61 -2.99
C ALA A 24 16.65 -0.32 -2.98
N GLN A 25 16.51 0.48 -4.04
CA GLN A 25 17.07 1.82 -4.06
C GLN A 25 16.07 2.80 -3.44
N THR A 26 16.43 3.39 -2.32
CA THR A 26 15.55 4.31 -1.57
C THR A 26 16.10 5.72 -1.54
N GLY A 27 15.22 6.71 -1.46
CA GLY A 27 15.58 8.12 -1.33
C GLY A 27 14.63 8.86 -0.41
N VAL A 28 15.18 9.82 0.34
CA VAL A 28 14.43 10.76 1.18
C VAL A 28 14.96 12.16 0.89
N ARG A 29 14.07 13.09 0.54
CA ARG A 29 14.45 14.49 0.36
C ARG A 29 13.32 15.45 0.72
N THR A 30 13.68 16.66 1.13
CA THR A 30 12.75 17.78 1.23
C THR A 30 12.72 18.51 -0.11
N LEU A 31 11.50 18.70 -0.65
CA LEU A 31 11.29 19.48 -1.87
C LEU A 31 11.33 20.99 -1.56
N ASP A 32 11.51 21.83 -2.60
CA ASP A 32 11.57 23.30 -2.50
C ASP A 32 10.28 23.91 -1.91
N ASP A 33 9.16 23.22 -2.04
CA ASP A 33 7.88 23.61 -1.46
C ASP A 33 7.68 23.10 -0.01
N GLY A 34 8.71 22.52 0.60
CA GLY A 34 8.73 22.04 1.97
C GLY A 34 8.08 20.66 2.19
N ARG A 35 7.58 20.01 1.15
CA ARG A 35 7.08 18.63 1.25
C ARG A 35 8.24 17.65 1.44
N LEU A 36 7.97 16.55 2.15
CA LEU A 36 8.87 15.40 2.21
C LEU A 36 8.56 14.48 1.02
N GLU A 37 9.58 14.11 0.25
CA GLU A 37 9.46 13.08 -0.79
C GLU A 37 10.27 11.85 -0.41
N LEU A 38 9.62 10.68 -0.50
CA LEU A 38 10.23 9.37 -0.31
C LEU A 38 10.06 8.59 -1.61
N THR A 39 11.13 7.94 -2.05
CA THR A 39 11.13 7.15 -3.28
C THR A 39 11.72 5.78 -3.03
N ILE A 40 11.15 4.78 -3.72
CA ILE A 40 11.67 3.42 -3.72
C ILE A 40 11.65 2.92 -5.17
N ARG A 41 12.78 2.41 -5.62
CA ARG A 41 12.88 1.54 -6.79
C ARG A 41 13.14 0.14 -6.27
N HIS A 42 12.09 -0.67 -6.23
CA HIS A 42 12.18 -2.04 -5.75
C HIS A 42 13.04 -2.90 -6.69
N ASP A 43 13.60 -3.96 -6.16
CA ASP A 43 14.08 -5.07 -6.97
C ASP A 43 12.92 -5.65 -7.80
N ILE A 44 13.25 -6.34 -8.89
CA ILE A 44 12.23 -6.94 -9.75
C ILE A 44 11.38 -7.91 -8.94
N LEU A 45 10.06 -7.71 -8.99
CA LEU A 45 9.09 -8.65 -8.43
C LEU A 45 9.00 -9.88 -9.34
N LYS A 46 9.68 -10.95 -8.96
CA LYS A 46 9.80 -12.16 -9.76
C LYS A 46 8.47 -12.90 -9.85
N GLY A 47 8.08 -13.26 -11.07
CA GLY A 47 6.85 -14.00 -11.31
C GLY A 47 5.55 -13.20 -11.13
N VAL A 48 5.63 -11.93 -10.72
CA VAL A 48 4.48 -11.04 -10.54
C VAL A 48 4.33 -10.13 -11.76
N THR A 49 3.17 -10.15 -12.42
CA THR A 49 2.87 -9.31 -13.57
C THR A 49 2.14 -8.02 -13.16
N PRO A 50 2.16 -6.96 -13.99
CA PRO A 50 1.35 -5.76 -13.75
C PRO A 50 -0.16 -6.04 -13.61
N ALA A 51 -0.70 -6.99 -14.39
CA ALA A 51 -2.10 -7.40 -14.28
C ALA A 51 -2.43 -8.03 -12.90
N MET A 52 -1.52 -8.85 -12.35
CA MET A 52 -1.64 -9.37 -10.99
C MET A 52 -1.69 -8.24 -9.96
N LEU A 53 -0.84 -7.21 -10.10
CA LEU A 53 -0.81 -6.06 -9.20
C LEU A 53 -2.09 -5.22 -9.31
N GLY A 54 -2.55 -4.92 -10.53
CA GLY A 54 -3.81 -4.23 -10.75
C GLY A 54 -5.00 -5.00 -10.14
N TRP A 55 -5.03 -6.33 -10.32
CA TRP A 55 -6.03 -7.18 -9.67
C TRP A 55 -5.89 -7.13 -8.14
N TRP A 56 -4.68 -7.22 -7.59
CA TRP A 56 -4.42 -7.19 -6.15
C TRP A 56 -5.02 -5.96 -5.48
N PHE A 57 -4.71 -4.77 -5.98
CA PHE A 57 -5.19 -3.52 -5.38
C PHE A 57 -6.72 -3.32 -5.53
N ARG A 58 -7.36 -3.99 -6.48
CA ARG A 58 -8.83 -4.02 -6.59
C ARG A 58 -9.50 -5.04 -5.68
N ASN A 59 -8.73 -6.00 -5.13
CA ASN A 59 -9.25 -7.15 -4.40
C ASN A 59 -8.63 -7.35 -3.00
N VAL A 60 -7.83 -6.42 -2.50
CA VAL A 60 -7.11 -6.53 -1.22
C VAL A 60 -8.06 -6.67 -0.01
N GLU A 61 -9.31 -6.18 -0.11
CA GLU A 61 -10.35 -6.31 0.93
C GLU A 61 -10.79 -7.78 1.18
N GLY A 62 -10.49 -8.68 0.27
CA GLY A 62 -10.91 -10.09 0.39
C GLY A 62 -10.13 -10.90 1.41
N THR A 63 -10.46 -12.19 1.47
CA THR A 63 -9.77 -13.19 2.27
C THR A 63 -8.95 -14.14 1.40
N MET A 64 -8.00 -14.84 2.03
CA MET A 64 -7.22 -15.91 1.43
C MET A 64 -6.91 -17.02 2.43
N GLU A 65 -6.79 -18.25 1.93
CA GLU A 65 -6.22 -19.34 2.70
C GLU A 65 -4.70 -19.15 2.82
N HIS A 66 -4.20 -19.20 4.04
CA HIS A 66 -2.79 -19.05 4.33
C HIS A 66 -2.41 -19.91 5.53
N MET A 67 -1.43 -20.82 5.35
CA MET A 67 -0.94 -21.74 6.39
C MET A 67 -2.07 -22.48 7.13
N GLY A 68 -3.08 -22.96 6.38
CA GLY A 68 -4.19 -23.76 6.92
C GLY A 68 -5.31 -22.96 7.61
N GLN A 69 -5.29 -21.64 7.50
CA GLN A 69 -6.34 -20.76 8.05
C GLN A 69 -6.73 -19.67 7.05
N THR A 70 -7.97 -19.18 7.18
CA THR A 70 -8.46 -18.06 6.39
C THR A 70 -8.12 -16.73 7.07
N TYR A 71 -7.42 -15.87 6.35
CA TYR A 71 -7.05 -14.52 6.82
C TYR A 71 -7.56 -13.43 5.85
N PRO A 72 -7.83 -12.21 6.34
CA PRO A 72 -7.89 -11.03 5.48
C PRO A 72 -6.59 -10.89 4.67
N ARG A 73 -6.69 -10.70 3.35
CA ARG A 73 -5.54 -10.57 2.44
C ARG A 73 -4.56 -9.51 2.88
N TYR A 74 -5.09 -8.38 3.34
CA TYR A 74 -4.30 -7.26 3.82
C TYR A 74 -3.37 -7.65 4.98
N LEU A 75 -3.84 -8.47 5.91
CA LEU A 75 -3.06 -8.92 7.06
C LEU A 75 -1.99 -9.96 6.71
N VAL A 76 -2.15 -10.69 5.61
CA VAL A 76 -1.11 -11.60 5.08
C VAL A 76 -0.06 -10.80 4.30
N TRP A 77 -0.48 -9.73 3.61
CA TRP A 77 0.41 -8.91 2.79
C TRP A 77 1.58 -8.34 3.61
N HIS A 78 1.32 -7.75 4.79
CA HIS A 78 2.37 -7.47 5.76
C HIS A 78 1.97 -8.05 7.12
N PRO A 79 2.45 -9.27 7.46
CA PRO A 79 1.93 -10.03 8.61
C PRO A 79 2.24 -9.40 9.97
N ILE A 80 3.11 -8.40 10.03
CA ILE A 80 3.55 -7.74 11.26
C ILE A 80 2.90 -6.37 11.43
N ASP A 81 2.95 -5.51 10.40
CA ASP A 81 2.63 -4.09 10.51
C ASP A 81 1.16 -3.76 10.20
N HIS A 82 0.48 -4.58 9.36
CA HIS A 82 -0.89 -4.32 8.95
C HIS A 82 -1.90 -4.65 10.06
N ILE A 83 -2.83 -3.74 10.29
CA ILE A 83 -3.84 -3.84 11.37
C ILE A 83 -5.26 -3.89 10.79
N HIS A 84 -5.57 -3.01 9.82
CA HIS A 84 -6.92 -2.93 9.26
C HIS A 84 -6.91 -2.37 7.83
N PHE A 85 -7.82 -2.93 7.01
CA PHE A 85 -8.16 -2.40 5.70
C PHE A 85 -9.66 -2.50 5.44
N ALA A 86 -10.24 -1.45 4.85
CA ALA A 86 -11.62 -1.48 4.36
C ALA A 86 -11.80 -0.56 3.15
N VAL A 87 -12.65 -0.94 2.21
CA VAL A 87 -13.16 -0.05 1.18
C VAL A 87 -14.37 0.70 1.75
N VAL A 88 -14.13 1.90 2.30
CA VAL A 88 -15.17 2.70 2.97
C VAL A 88 -16.10 3.44 2.00
N ARG A 89 -15.71 3.54 0.73
CA ARG A 89 -16.55 3.96 -0.40
C ARG A 89 -16.07 3.27 -1.65
N ARG A 90 -16.98 2.63 -2.38
CA ARG A 90 -16.67 2.05 -3.69
C ARG A 90 -16.68 3.13 -4.77
N ALA A 91 -16.01 2.84 -5.88
CA ALA A 91 -16.09 3.62 -7.10
C ALA A 91 -17.52 3.60 -7.68
N PRO A 92 -17.87 4.50 -8.60
CA PRO A 92 -19.21 4.53 -9.23
C PRO A 92 -19.62 3.21 -9.93
N ASP A 93 -18.64 2.43 -10.37
CA ASP A 93 -18.84 1.10 -10.99
C ASP A 93 -18.96 -0.05 -9.95
N GLY A 94 -19.02 0.26 -8.67
CA GLY A 94 -19.11 -0.70 -7.57
C GLY A 94 -17.79 -1.37 -7.17
N THR A 95 -16.68 -1.06 -7.84
CA THR A 95 -15.37 -1.67 -7.59
C THR A 95 -14.54 -0.90 -6.56
N ALA A 96 -13.35 -1.43 -6.21
CA ALA A 96 -12.30 -0.70 -5.50
C ALA A 96 -11.36 0.05 -6.47
N GLY A 97 -11.89 0.42 -7.65
CA GLY A 97 -11.20 1.15 -8.70
C GLY A 97 -11.08 2.65 -8.45
N PRO A 98 -10.79 3.42 -9.53
CA PRO A 98 -10.68 4.88 -9.45
C PRO A 98 -11.97 5.51 -8.94
N GLY A 99 -11.87 6.38 -7.91
CA GLY A 99 -13.00 6.99 -7.21
C GLY A 99 -13.39 6.29 -5.91
N ALA A 100 -12.85 5.11 -5.62
CA ALA A 100 -13.01 4.46 -4.31
C ALA A 100 -12.29 5.24 -3.19
N ARG A 101 -12.59 4.88 -1.94
CA ARG A 101 -11.85 5.33 -0.74
C ARG A 101 -11.47 4.13 0.11
N PHE A 102 -10.22 4.08 0.51
CA PHE A 102 -9.64 3.05 1.37
C PHE A 102 -9.40 3.60 2.78
N HIS A 103 -9.72 2.82 3.77
CA HIS A 103 -9.30 3.04 5.16
C HIS A 103 -8.19 2.03 5.47
N LEU A 104 -7.01 2.54 5.86
CA LEU A 104 -5.83 1.76 6.18
C LEU A 104 -5.37 2.10 7.60
N VAL A 105 -5.01 1.06 8.36
CA VAL A 105 -4.35 1.21 9.66
C VAL A 105 -3.14 0.29 9.69
N GLU A 106 -1.99 0.88 9.91
CA GLU A 106 -0.67 0.24 9.88
C GLU A 106 0.19 0.79 11.02
N ALA A 107 1.14 -0.01 11.50
CA ALA A 107 2.13 0.44 12.47
C ALA A 107 3.52 -0.02 12.03
N PHE A 108 4.22 0.85 11.30
CA PHE A 108 5.49 0.52 10.67
C PHE A 108 6.53 0.05 11.68
N GLY A 109 7.11 -1.13 11.42
CA GLY A 109 8.05 -1.80 12.31
C GLY A 109 7.40 -2.29 13.60
N ALA A 110 6.11 -2.62 13.60
CA ALA A 110 5.31 -2.98 14.78
C ALA A 110 5.40 -1.92 15.90
N SER A 111 5.59 -0.63 15.54
CA SER A 111 5.80 0.44 16.52
C SER A 111 4.56 1.34 16.67
N PRO A 112 4.00 1.49 17.89
CA PRO A 112 2.90 2.42 18.14
C PRO A 112 3.25 3.87 17.79
N SER A 113 4.54 4.26 17.82
CA SER A 113 5.00 5.61 17.45
C SER A 113 4.94 5.87 15.94
N HIS A 114 4.83 4.82 15.13
CA HIS A 114 4.68 4.88 13.68
C HIS A 114 3.31 4.37 13.21
N LEU A 115 2.30 4.46 14.09
CA LEU A 115 0.94 4.08 13.75
C LEU A 115 0.32 5.13 12.82
N ILE A 116 -0.12 4.66 11.66
CA ILE A 116 -0.87 5.42 10.66
C ILE A 116 -2.32 4.94 10.64
N ASN A 117 -3.24 5.88 10.72
CA ASN A 117 -4.67 5.66 10.54
C ASN A 117 -5.18 6.67 9.52
N SER A 118 -5.38 6.23 8.29
CA SER A 118 -5.65 7.11 7.16
C SER A 118 -6.82 6.63 6.31
N VAL A 119 -7.58 7.60 5.81
CA VAL A 119 -8.54 7.37 4.73
C VAL A 119 -8.01 8.05 3.48
N ALA A 120 -7.80 7.28 2.41
CA ALA A 120 -7.24 7.74 1.16
C ALA A 120 -8.28 7.64 0.01
N ASP A 121 -8.38 8.67 -0.81
CA ASP A 121 -9.04 8.61 -2.10
C ASP A 121 -8.13 7.87 -3.09
N ILE A 122 -8.74 7.12 -4.02
CA ILE A 122 -8.05 6.33 -5.03
C ILE A 122 -8.31 6.94 -6.42
N PRO A 123 -7.49 7.89 -6.86
CA PRO A 123 -7.66 8.52 -8.19
C PRO A 123 -7.22 7.62 -9.35
N LYS A 124 -6.38 6.60 -9.09
CA LYS A 124 -5.92 5.64 -10.08
C LYS A 124 -5.80 4.25 -9.45
N ASN A 125 -6.25 3.22 -10.15
CA ASN A 125 -6.02 1.81 -9.80
C ASN A 125 -6.21 0.95 -11.05
N ASP A 126 -5.13 0.67 -11.77
CA ASP A 126 -5.08 -0.12 -12.99
C ASP A 126 -3.79 -0.95 -13.07
N ASP A 127 -3.58 -1.64 -14.19
CA ASP A 127 -2.41 -2.49 -14.39
C ASP A 127 -1.10 -1.71 -14.62
N THR A 128 -1.14 -0.37 -14.65
CA THR A 128 0.05 0.48 -14.73
C THR A 128 0.41 1.13 -13.40
N GLY A 129 -0.46 1.02 -12.38
CA GLY A 129 -0.19 1.54 -11.05
C GLY A 129 -1.43 1.87 -10.23
N VAL A 130 -1.18 2.20 -8.96
CA VAL A 130 -2.19 2.70 -8.04
C VAL A 130 -1.73 4.00 -7.40
N THR A 131 -2.68 4.91 -7.18
CA THR A 131 -2.43 6.18 -6.48
C THR A 131 -3.38 6.30 -5.29
N LEU A 132 -2.81 6.64 -4.13
CA LEU A 132 -3.54 6.99 -2.92
C LEU A 132 -3.33 8.47 -2.61
N SER A 133 -4.41 9.19 -2.29
CA SER A 133 -4.38 10.62 -1.94
C SER A 133 -5.12 10.84 -0.63
N VAL A 134 -4.41 11.34 0.38
CA VAL A 134 -5.02 11.72 1.67
C VAL A 134 -5.28 13.22 1.67
N ARG A 135 -6.54 13.57 1.95
CA ARG A 135 -6.97 14.97 2.06
C ARG A 135 -7.41 15.31 3.48
N LYS A 136 -7.02 16.47 3.96
CA LYS A 136 -7.48 17.06 5.24
C LYS A 136 -7.86 18.52 5.00
N PHE A 137 -9.04 18.90 5.45
CA PHE A 137 -9.57 20.27 5.26
C PHE A 137 -9.51 20.76 3.81
N GLY A 138 -9.83 19.88 2.85
CA GLY A 138 -9.78 20.18 1.42
C GLY A 138 -8.38 20.13 0.78
N LEU A 139 -7.31 20.10 1.56
CA LEU A 139 -5.92 20.06 1.06
C LEU A 139 -5.46 18.61 0.88
N GLU A 140 -4.79 18.31 -0.24
CA GLU A 140 -3.99 17.08 -0.35
C GLU A 140 -2.76 17.22 0.53
N VAL A 141 -2.64 16.34 1.53
CA VAL A 141 -1.55 16.35 2.53
C VAL A 141 -0.63 15.14 2.41
N MET A 142 -1.03 14.13 1.64
CA MET A 142 -0.19 13.00 1.26
C MET A 142 -0.64 12.47 -0.10
N ARG A 143 0.32 12.09 -0.93
CA ARG A 143 0.12 11.39 -2.19
C ARG A 143 1.12 10.27 -2.31
N LEU A 144 0.64 9.05 -2.46
CA LEU A 144 1.45 7.84 -2.71
C LEU A 144 1.12 7.32 -4.11
N GLU A 145 2.15 7.17 -4.91
CA GLU A 145 2.06 6.69 -6.28
C GLU A 145 2.89 5.41 -6.41
N HIS A 146 2.26 4.32 -6.80
CA HIS A 146 2.92 3.09 -7.20
C HIS A 146 2.81 2.93 -8.72
N THR A 147 3.91 2.60 -9.39
CA THR A 147 3.95 2.35 -10.83
C THR A 147 4.47 0.96 -11.12
N PHE A 148 3.86 0.29 -12.09
CA PHE A 148 4.13 -1.08 -12.49
C PHE A 148 4.62 -1.08 -13.93
N THR A 149 5.87 -1.52 -14.14
CA THR A 149 6.47 -1.61 -15.48
C THR A 149 6.82 -3.07 -15.75
N PRO A 150 6.26 -3.69 -16.80
CA PRO A 150 6.62 -5.06 -17.13
C PRO A 150 8.09 -5.13 -17.54
N VAL A 151 8.79 -6.15 -17.04
CA VAL A 151 10.17 -6.46 -17.39
C VAL A 151 10.34 -7.96 -17.55
N LYS A 152 11.46 -8.41 -18.14
CA LYS A 152 11.75 -9.84 -18.24
C LYS A 152 11.77 -10.48 -16.85
N GLY A 153 10.92 -11.49 -16.64
CA GLY A 153 10.82 -12.25 -15.39
C GLY A 153 9.92 -11.67 -14.32
N GLY A 154 9.23 -10.53 -14.55
CA GLY A 154 8.33 -9.95 -13.55
C GLY A 154 7.97 -8.50 -13.78
N THR A 155 7.90 -7.74 -12.70
CA THR A 155 7.54 -6.31 -12.72
C THR A 155 8.57 -5.47 -12.00
N LEU A 156 9.00 -4.37 -12.62
CA LEU A 156 9.69 -3.29 -11.95
C LEU A 156 8.65 -2.39 -11.26
N TYR A 157 8.62 -2.48 -9.94
CA TYR A 157 7.73 -1.70 -9.09
C TYR A 157 8.47 -0.46 -8.55
N ARG A 158 7.83 0.69 -8.60
CA ARG A 158 8.36 1.93 -8.00
C ARG A 158 7.30 2.57 -7.12
N SER A 159 7.73 3.07 -5.97
CA SER A 159 6.89 3.81 -5.04
C SER A 159 7.41 5.24 -4.89
N ARG A 160 6.50 6.21 -4.88
CA ARG A 160 6.82 7.61 -4.58
C ARG A 160 5.76 8.19 -3.66
N MET A 161 6.15 8.53 -2.44
CA MET A 161 5.29 9.21 -1.49
C MET A 161 5.71 10.67 -1.35
N ARG A 162 4.74 11.57 -1.38
CA ARG A 162 4.93 12.99 -1.02
C ARG A 162 4.04 13.33 0.13
N VAL A 163 4.63 13.87 1.19
CA VAL A 163 3.94 14.25 2.43
C VAL A 163 4.02 15.76 2.61
N GLY A 164 2.87 16.39 2.80
CA GLY A 164 2.68 17.83 2.81
C GLY A 164 1.83 18.31 1.64
N THR A 165 1.46 19.59 1.65
CA THR A 165 0.65 20.23 0.61
C THR A 165 1.48 21.17 -0.26
N LYS A 166 1.11 21.30 -1.54
CA LYS A 166 1.65 22.32 -2.44
C LYS A 166 0.86 23.63 -2.43
N ALA A 167 -0.29 23.66 -1.75
CA ALA A 167 -1.20 24.78 -1.76
C ALA A 167 -0.59 26.02 -1.06
N VAL A 168 -0.59 27.16 -1.72
CA VAL A 168 -0.13 28.43 -1.19
C VAL A 168 -1.35 29.22 -0.66
N PRO A 169 -1.26 29.90 0.51
CA PRO A 169 -0.10 29.98 1.42
C PRO A 169 0.01 28.81 2.44
N ALA A 170 -0.95 27.88 2.46
CA ALA A 170 -1.07 26.83 3.49
C ALA A 170 0.22 26.02 3.70
N ARG A 171 1.02 25.78 2.64
CA ARG A 171 2.26 24.98 2.71
C ARG A 171 3.26 25.48 3.76
N PHE A 172 3.32 26.79 4.00
CA PHE A 172 4.29 27.39 4.92
C PHE A 172 4.02 27.05 6.40
N LEU A 173 2.76 26.76 6.74
CA LEU A 173 2.35 26.34 8.08
C LEU A 173 2.12 24.83 8.17
N VAL A 174 1.47 24.26 7.16
CA VAL A 174 1.04 22.86 7.16
C VAL A 174 2.22 21.90 7.03
N ASN A 175 3.16 22.15 6.12
CA ASN A 175 4.27 21.24 5.88
C ASN A 175 5.22 21.09 7.08
N PRO A 176 5.67 22.16 7.75
CA PRO A 176 6.44 22.02 9.00
C PRO A 176 5.68 21.29 10.09
N LEU A 177 4.38 21.57 10.27
CA LEU A 177 3.54 20.93 11.27
C LEU A 177 3.40 19.41 10.99
N ILE A 178 3.13 19.02 9.75
CA ILE A 178 3.03 17.60 9.36
C ILE A 178 4.35 16.90 9.67
N ARG A 179 5.46 17.45 9.24
CA ARG A 179 6.80 16.84 9.39
C ARG A 179 7.27 16.74 10.84
N SER A 180 6.81 17.62 11.71
CA SER A 180 7.21 17.59 13.13
C SER A 180 6.31 16.74 14.03
N ARG A 181 5.04 16.52 13.64
CA ARG A 181 4.04 15.93 14.54
C ARG A 181 3.33 14.70 13.98
N PHE A 182 3.07 14.63 12.67
CA PHE A 182 2.18 13.62 12.10
C PHE A 182 2.91 12.61 11.20
N PHE A 183 3.93 13.05 10.49
CA PHE A 183 4.73 12.19 9.63
C PHE A 183 6.18 12.67 9.62
N THR A 184 6.89 12.28 10.66
CA THR A 184 8.30 12.65 10.85
C THR A 184 9.21 11.93 9.85
N GLU A 185 10.47 12.39 9.73
CA GLU A 185 11.45 11.67 8.92
C GLU A 185 11.69 10.24 9.43
N ALA A 186 11.64 10.02 10.75
CA ALA A 186 11.74 8.69 11.34
C ALA A 186 10.58 7.78 10.89
N THR A 187 9.34 8.32 10.88
CA THR A 187 8.18 7.60 10.33
C THR A 187 8.36 7.32 8.84
N GLY A 188 8.91 8.26 8.08
CA GLY A 188 9.22 8.09 6.66
C GLY A 188 10.24 6.97 6.43
N ARG A 189 11.30 6.90 7.22
CA ARG A 189 12.30 5.81 7.15
C ARG A 189 11.70 4.46 7.52
N ALA A 190 10.82 4.42 8.53
CA ALA A 190 10.08 3.21 8.89
C ALA A 190 9.15 2.75 7.75
N TRP A 191 8.47 3.71 7.07
CA TRP A 191 7.66 3.42 5.89
C TRP A 191 8.50 2.86 4.73
N LEU A 192 9.71 3.36 4.48
CA LEU A 192 10.57 2.82 3.42
C LEU A 192 10.84 1.32 3.63
N LYS A 193 11.19 0.93 4.86
CA LYS A 193 11.40 -0.49 5.21
C LYS A 193 10.10 -1.29 5.03
N HIS A 194 9.01 -0.83 5.63
CA HIS A 194 7.70 -1.44 5.53
C HIS A 194 7.29 -1.67 4.06
N ASN A 195 7.42 -0.64 3.21
CA ASN A 195 6.99 -0.75 1.81
C ASN A 195 7.90 -1.69 1.00
N VAL A 196 9.19 -1.77 1.29
CA VAL A 196 10.08 -2.77 0.67
C VAL A 196 9.67 -4.18 1.06
N GLU A 197 9.33 -4.41 2.33
CA GLU A 197 8.89 -5.70 2.85
C GLU A 197 7.55 -6.11 2.23
N GLU A 198 6.52 -5.26 2.30
CA GLU A 198 5.18 -5.58 1.79
C GLU A 198 5.16 -5.85 0.28
N VAL A 199 5.87 -5.02 -0.49
CA VAL A 199 5.94 -5.19 -1.95
C VAL A 199 6.69 -6.49 -2.28
N GLY A 200 7.78 -6.77 -1.59
CA GLY A 200 8.53 -8.02 -1.74
C GLY A 200 7.71 -9.27 -1.41
N ASN A 201 6.84 -9.19 -0.40
CA ASN A 201 6.00 -10.32 0.02
C ASN A 201 5.03 -10.79 -1.07
N LEU A 202 4.66 -9.93 -2.02
CA LEU A 202 3.77 -10.30 -3.14
C LEU A 202 4.31 -11.45 -3.99
N GLU A 203 5.62 -11.64 -4.07
CA GLU A 203 6.24 -12.74 -4.82
C GLU A 203 5.84 -14.12 -4.27
N PHE A 204 5.54 -14.21 -2.97
CA PHE A 204 5.32 -15.50 -2.29
C PHE A 204 3.88 -16.02 -2.37
N PHE A 205 2.91 -15.16 -2.64
CA PHE A 205 1.50 -15.59 -2.64
C PHE A 205 0.68 -15.08 -3.82
N LEU A 206 1.02 -13.91 -4.39
CA LEU A 206 0.16 -13.27 -5.39
C LEU A 206 0.01 -14.08 -6.68
N PRO A 207 1.06 -14.71 -7.26
CA PRO A 207 0.88 -15.52 -8.47
C PRO A 207 -0.11 -16.67 -8.29
N ALA A 208 0.01 -17.44 -7.20
CA ALA A 208 -0.87 -18.55 -6.90
C ALA A 208 -2.32 -18.09 -6.59
N LEU A 209 -2.46 -16.99 -5.82
CA LEU A 209 -3.75 -16.41 -5.50
C LEU A 209 -4.48 -15.89 -6.74
N TYR A 210 -3.76 -15.26 -7.66
CA TYR A 210 -4.31 -14.76 -8.92
C TYR A 210 -4.73 -15.91 -9.85
N ALA A 211 -3.91 -16.95 -9.98
CA ALA A 211 -4.25 -18.15 -10.77
C ALA A 211 -5.52 -18.82 -10.24
N ALA A 212 -5.65 -19.04 -8.93
CA ALA A 212 -6.83 -19.61 -8.31
C ALA A 212 -8.09 -18.73 -8.49
N HIS A 213 -7.94 -17.42 -8.67
CA HIS A 213 -9.05 -16.53 -9.02
C HIS A 213 -9.46 -16.71 -10.49
N ALA A 214 -8.50 -16.77 -11.41
CA ALA A 214 -8.77 -16.99 -12.84
C ALA A 214 -9.47 -18.31 -13.10
N ASP A 215 -9.05 -19.39 -12.43
CA ASP A 215 -9.68 -20.70 -12.53
C ASP A 215 -11.14 -20.70 -12.07
N ARG A 216 -11.50 -19.89 -11.08
CA ARG A 216 -12.89 -19.72 -10.62
C ARG A 216 -13.77 -18.96 -11.61
N LEU A 217 -13.20 -18.11 -12.45
CA LEU A 217 -13.93 -17.37 -13.50
C LEU A 217 -14.08 -18.18 -14.79
N SER A 218 -13.34 -19.29 -14.95
CA SER A 218 -13.32 -20.12 -16.17
C SER A 218 -14.13 -21.45 -16.10
N PRO A 219 -15.00 -21.75 -15.11
CA PRO A 219 -15.77 -22.99 -15.11
C PRO A 219 -16.73 -23.12 -16.30
N GLU A 220 -17.27 -21.98 -16.77
CA GLU A 220 -18.30 -21.96 -17.83
C GLU A 220 -17.78 -22.26 -19.25
N LEU A 221 -16.46 -22.31 -19.46
CA LEU A 221 -15.84 -22.58 -20.76
C LEU A 221 -15.41 -24.06 -20.93
N LYS A 222 -15.51 -24.88 -19.89
CA LYS A 222 -15.13 -26.32 -19.93
C LYS A 222 -16.27 -27.27 -20.19
N GLU A 223 -17.52 -26.80 -20.28
CA GLU A 223 -18.73 -27.60 -20.52
C GLU A 223 -19.46 -27.28 -21.83
N LYS A 224 -18.72 -26.80 -22.86
CA LYS A 224 -19.30 -26.67 -24.21
C LYS A 224 -18.44 -27.38 -25.23
#